data_f7949ab850cdf1950951f5fe1d99c7e8
#
_entry.id   f7949ab850cdf1950951f5fe1d99c7e8
#
_cell.length_a   1.000
_cell.length_b   1.000
_cell.length_c   1.000
_cell.angle_alpha   90.00
_cell.angle_beta   90.00
_cell.angle_gamma   90.00
#
_symmetry.space_group_name_H-M   'P 1'
#
loop_
_entity.id
_entity.type
_entity.pdbx_description
1 polymer ?
#
loop_
_entity_poly.entity_id
_entity_poly.type
_entity_poly.pdbx_seq_one_letter_code
_entity_poly.pdbx_strand_id
1 'polypeptide(L)'
;MAWQGILGHDDVVDQFRRAIARRRLASSFLFAGPEGIGKRSFALKLAQALLCRAGPEEALDPCGRCPACVQAVALSHPDLDVVSKPGDKSFLPLELLIGDKEHRMREGLCHRIGMKPLMGGRKVAIIEDADFLNAEGANSLLKTLEEPPPRSVLILVGTSPTRQLPTIRSRCQLIRFRPLAADLVATILVAQGLVADPAEAQRLARHGGGSVRRALDLADPALWEFRNVLYERLQEPLVQSVRLAAAVAGFVEAAGKEASARRRRLRQVVAFAADFYQHLVRRLAGVAPAEDDDFGPWIDRASAAWPKDVRAAAACAERCLDALEHIDRNANPATVIESWLDALAAITLPVAPAQR
;
A
#
# COMPACT_ATOMS: atom_id res chain seq x y z
N MET A 1 9.77 -18.59 9.57
CA MET A 1 10.38 -18.12 10.83
C MET A 1 10.32 -16.59 10.86
N ALA A 2 10.19 -15.95 12.05
CA ALA A 2 10.18 -14.49 12.11
C ALA A 2 11.61 -13.93 12.04
N TRP A 3 11.90 -13.05 11.10
CA TRP A 3 13.14 -12.30 11.11
C TRP A 3 13.01 -11.09 12.02
N GLN A 4 13.47 -11.21 13.28
CA GLN A 4 13.47 -10.10 14.24
C GLN A 4 12.09 -9.40 14.38
N GLY A 5 11.00 -10.18 14.38
CA GLY A 5 9.64 -9.67 14.46
C GLY A 5 8.98 -9.34 13.11
N ILE A 6 9.70 -9.46 11.99
CA ILE A 6 9.13 -9.39 10.65
C ILE A 6 8.65 -10.77 10.23
N LEU A 7 7.38 -10.88 9.84
CA LEU A 7 6.74 -12.13 9.42
C LEU A 7 6.42 -12.10 7.92
N GLY A 8 6.57 -13.24 7.25
CA GLY A 8 6.05 -13.47 5.89
C GLY A 8 6.89 -12.93 4.75
N HIS A 9 8.12 -12.48 5.00
CA HIS A 9 9.06 -11.98 3.97
C HIS A 9 10.41 -12.69 4.05
N ASP A 10 10.41 -13.95 4.44
CA ASP A 10 11.64 -14.77 4.62
C ASP A 10 12.45 -14.89 3.32
N ASP A 11 11.77 -15.01 2.18
CA ASP A 11 12.37 -15.03 0.85
C ASP A 11 13.16 -13.75 0.53
N VAL A 12 12.65 -12.60 0.95
CA VAL A 12 13.33 -11.31 0.81
C VAL A 12 14.55 -11.22 1.75
N VAL A 13 14.41 -11.67 3.00
CA VAL A 13 15.54 -11.74 3.94
C VAL A 13 16.67 -12.59 3.36
N ASP A 14 16.36 -13.76 2.83
CA ASP A 14 17.34 -14.67 2.24
C ASP A 14 17.97 -14.10 0.96
N GLN A 15 17.24 -13.29 0.20
CA GLN A 15 17.81 -12.56 -0.93
C GLN A 15 18.88 -11.56 -0.47
N PHE A 16 18.61 -10.80 0.59
CA PHE A 16 19.58 -9.86 1.16
C PHE A 16 20.78 -10.57 1.77
N ARG A 17 20.59 -11.64 2.55
CA ARG A 17 21.69 -12.46 3.10
C ARG A 17 22.61 -12.96 2.01
N ARG A 18 22.06 -13.54 0.93
CA ARG A 18 22.84 -14.00 -0.22
C ARG A 18 23.60 -12.88 -0.92
N ALA A 19 22.99 -11.71 -1.08
CA ALA A 19 23.64 -10.57 -1.70
C ALA A 19 24.82 -10.05 -0.88
N ILE A 20 24.67 -9.97 0.44
CA ILE A 20 25.73 -9.51 1.35
C ILE A 20 26.86 -10.54 1.43
N ALA A 21 26.56 -11.83 1.59
CA ALA A 21 27.55 -12.90 1.64
C ALA A 21 28.40 -12.94 0.36
N ARG A 22 27.83 -12.59 -0.79
CA ARG A 22 28.55 -12.47 -2.07
C ARG A 22 29.22 -11.12 -2.28
N ARG A 23 29.16 -10.20 -1.33
CA ARG A 23 29.62 -8.80 -1.44
C ARG A 23 29.05 -8.05 -2.65
N ARG A 24 27.79 -8.36 -3.01
CA ARG A 24 27.05 -7.80 -4.16
C ARG A 24 25.76 -7.12 -3.74
N LEU A 25 25.74 -6.52 -2.55
CA LEU A 25 24.61 -5.70 -2.13
C LEU A 25 24.53 -4.46 -3.03
N ALA A 26 23.41 -4.28 -3.71
CA ALA A 26 23.18 -3.07 -4.50
C ALA A 26 23.10 -1.84 -3.59
N SER A 27 23.40 -0.68 -4.15
CA SER A 27 23.32 0.60 -3.41
C SER A 27 21.93 1.22 -3.42
N SER A 28 21.06 0.80 -4.32
CA SER A 28 19.72 1.39 -4.46
C SER A 28 18.67 0.30 -4.67
N PHE A 29 17.60 0.37 -3.88
CA PHE A 29 16.49 -0.58 -3.91
C PHE A 29 15.16 0.12 -4.08
N LEU A 30 14.25 -0.50 -4.84
CA LEU A 30 12.84 -0.16 -4.89
C LEU A 30 12.03 -1.31 -4.26
N PHE A 31 11.47 -1.08 -3.08
CA PHE A 31 10.56 -1.99 -2.40
C PHE A 31 9.15 -1.76 -2.92
N ALA A 32 8.60 -2.68 -3.67
CA ALA A 32 7.29 -2.57 -4.29
C ALA A 32 6.36 -3.69 -3.83
N GLY A 33 5.10 -3.34 -3.58
CA GLY A 33 4.04 -4.26 -3.14
C GLY A 33 2.88 -3.50 -2.49
N PRO A 34 1.75 -4.12 -2.23
CA PRO A 34 0.57 -3.47 -1.65
C PRO A 34 0.87 -2.68 -0.39
N GLU A 35 0.03 -1.69 -0.10
CA GLU A 35 0.15 -0.91 1.14
C GLU A 35 -0.14 -1.79 2.36
N GLY A 36 0.54 -1.51 3.49
CA GLY A 36 0.26 -2.16 4.78
C GLY A 36 0.76 -3.61 4.93
N ILE A 37 1.60 -4.11 4.00
CA ILE A 37 2.17 -5.47 4.08
C ILE A 37 3.52 -5.55 4.81
N GLY A 38 3.98 -4.44 5.42
CA GLY A 38 5.21 -4.42 6.24
C GLY A 38 6.47 -3.93 5.53
N LYS A 39 6.41 -3.37 4.30
CA LYS A 39 7.59 -2.87 3.56
C LYS A 39 8.43 -1.86 4.34
N ARG A 40 7.75 -0.86 4.95
CA ARG A 40 8.40 0.15 5.81
C ARG A 40 9.10 -0.49 6.99
N SER A 41 8.41 -1.38 7.71
CA SER A 41 8.98 -2.09 8.86
C SER A 41 10.18 -2.94 8.45
N PHE A 42 10.11 -3.59 7.28
CA PHE A 42 11.22 -4.33 6.71
C PHE A 42 12.41 -3.42 6.38
N ALA A 43 12.18 -2.27 5.73
CA ALA A 43 13.23 -1.31 5.39
C ALA A 43 13.95 -0.79 6.64
N LEU A 44 13.21 -0.44 7.69
CA LEU A 44 13.77 0.01 8.96
C LEU A 44 14.56 -1.12 9.67
N LYS A 45 14.04 -2.34 9.65
CA LYS A 45 14.73 -3.50 10.22
C LYS A 45 16.01 -3.84 9.45
N LEU A 46 15.98 -3.75 8.12
CA LEU A 46 17.15 -3.91 7.28
C LEU A 46 18.20 -2.83 7.58
N ALA A 47 17.78 -1.56 7.69
CA ALA A 47 18.67 -0.48 8.09
C ALA A 47 19.31 -0.75 9.46
N GLN A 48 18.52 -1.17 10.46
CA GLN A 48 19.02 -1.55 11.78
C GLN A 48 20.07 -2.66 11.68
N ALA A 49 19.85 -3.68 10.83
CA ALA A 49 20.78 -4.78 10.64
C ALA A 49 22.10 -4.32 9.98
N LEU A 50 22.00 -3.48 8.93
CA LEU A 50 23.17 -2.93 8.23
C LEU A 50 24.00 -1.95 9.08
N LEU A 51 23.38 -1.31 10.08
CA LEU A 51 24.04 -0.38 11.00
C LEU A 51 24.50 -1.05 12.29
N CYS A 52 24.04 -2.28 12.59
CA CYS A 52 24.45 -3.02 13.78
C CYS A 52 25.93 -3.37 13.72
N ARG A 53 26.64 -3.14 14.83
CA ARG A 53 28.09 -3.37 14.94
C ARG A 53 28.46 -4.54 15.84
N ALA A 54 27.48 -5.25 16.39
CA ALA A 54 27.71 -6.31 17.35
C ALA A 54 27.91 -7.70 16.72
N GLY A 55 27.65 -7.83 15.41
CA GLY A 55 27.79 -9.09 14.68
C GLY A 55 28.21 -8.89 13.23
N PRO A 56 28.45 -9.96 12.49
CA PRO A 56 28.81 -9.87 11.09
C PRO A 56 27.60 -9.38 10.26
N GLU A 57 27.88 -8.52 9.29
CA GLU A 57 26.83 -7.95 8.42
C GLU A 57 26.06 -9.04 7.65
N GLU A 58 26.75 -10.13 7.31
CA GLU A 58 26.20 -11.25 6.55
C GLU A 58 25.07 -11.99 7.28
N ALA A 59 25.07 -11.95 8.60
CA ALA A 59 24.01 -12.54 9.41
C ALA A 59 22.69 -11.81 9.26
N LEU A 60 22.71 -10.49 8.94
CA LEU A 60 21.55 -9.61 8.97
C LEU A 60 20.72 -9.76 10.26
N ASP A 61 21.41 -9.91 11.39
CA ASP A 61 20.81 -10.15 12.69
C ASP A 61 21.13 -8.99 13.65
N PRO A 62 20.30 -7.94 13.68
CA PRO A 62 20.54 -6.80 14.55
C PRO A 62 20.39 -7.21 16.02
N CYS A 63 21.41 -6.96 16.84
CA CYS A 63 21.42 -7.39 18.26
C CYS A 63 20.37 -6.69 19.14
N GLY A 64 19.74 -5.61 18.67
CA GLY A 64 18.69 -4.85 19.36
C GLY A 64 19.15 -3.99 20.55
N ARG A 65 20.39 -4.17 21.06
CA ARG A 65 20.88 -3.57 22.32
C ARG A 65 22.11 -2.66 22.18
N CYS A 66 22.84 -2.74 21.08
CA CYS A 66 23.97 -1.82 20.87
C CYS A 66 23.47 -0.40 20.57
N PRO A 67 24.30 0.65 20.81
CA PRO A 67 23.89 2.03 20.56
C PRO A 67 23.33 2.26 19.15
N ALA A 68 23.96 1.67 18.13
CA ALA A 68 23.48 1.78 16.76
C ALA A 68 22.07 1.18 16.58
N CYS A 69 21.80 0.00 17.15
CA CYS A 69 20.47 -0.61 17.10
C CYS A 69 19.40 0.21 17.82
N VAL A 70 19.71 0.76 19.00
CA VAL A 70 18.80 1.59 19.80
C VAL A 70 18.49 2.89 19.05
N GLN A 71 19.51 3.56 18.54
CA GLN A 71 19.34 4.78 17.76
C GLN A 71 18.61 4.55 16.44
N ALA A 72 18.83 3.44 15.75
CA ALA A 72 18.12 3.11 14.52
C ALA A 72 16.61 2.90 14.75
N VAL A 73 16.23 2.25 15.85
CA VAL A 73 14.82 2.09 16.25
C VAL A 73 14.20 3.43 16.59
N ALA A 74 14.95 4.30 17.28
CA ALA A 74 14.50 5.65 17.65
C ALA A 74 14.55 6.65 16.46
N LEU A 75 14.98 6.23 15.26
CA LEU A 75 15.21 7.07 14.08
C LEU A 75 16.16 8.26 14.35
N SER A 76 17.08 8.09 15.28
CA SER A 76 18.06 9.11 15.71
C SER A 76 19.51 8.72 15.37
N HIS A 77 19.71 7.64 14.62
CA HIS A 77 21.04 7.21 14.21
C HIS A 77 21.63 8.17 13.17
N PRO A 78 22.86 8.70 13.36
CA PRO A 78 23.45 9.73 12.49
C PRO A 78 23.69 9.25 11.04
N ASP A 79 23.74 7.94 10.83
CA ASP A 79 23.91 7.32 9.52
C ASP A 79 22.62 6.70 8.97
N LEU A 80 21.44 7.05 9.53
CA LEU A 80 20.13 6.68 9.06
C LEU A 80 19.32 7.93 8.76
N ASP A 81 18.95 8.11 7.50
CA ASP A 81 18.05 9.17 7.06
C ASP A 81 16.72 8.56 6.63
N VAL A 82 15.61 9.02 7.19
CA VAL A 82 14.26 8.59 6.80
C VAL A 82 13.47 9.82 6.40
N VAL A 83 12.91 9.81 5.20
CA VAL A 83 12.01 10.86 4.72
C VAL A 83 10.68 10.25 4.31
N SER A 84 9.61 10.93 4.67
CA SER A 84 8.24 10.56 4.33
C SER A 84 7.47 11.80 3.88
N LYS A 85 6.38 11.57 3.15
CA LYS A 85 5.50 12.64 2.73
C LYS A 85 4.72 13.19 3.94
N PRO A 86 4.75 14.50 4.22
CA PRO A 86 3.87 15.10 5.22
C PRO A 86 2.40 14.86 4.90
N GLY A 87 1.59 14.65 5.93
CA GLY A 87 0.17 14.27 5.77
C GLY A 87 -0.68 15.32 5.03
N ASP A 88 -0.30 16.60 5.13
CA ASP A 88 -0.95 17.74 4.51
C ASP A 88 -0.53 17.97 3.04
N LYS A 89 0.53 17.30 2.55
CA LYS A 89 1.06 17.46 1.20
C LYS A 89 0.57 16.38 0.25
N SER A 90 0.40 16.73 -1.03
CA SER A 90 0.02 15.79 -2.09
C SER A 90 1.21 15.03 -2.68
N PHE A 91 2.43 15.55 -2.48
CA PHE A 91 3.69 14.95 -2.95
C PHE A 91 4.79 15.13 -1.92
N LEU A 92 5.88 14.39 -2.08
CA LEU A 92 7.07 14.50 -1.24
C LEU A 92 7.76 15.84 -1.53
N PRO A 93 7.90 16.75 -0.55
CA PRO A 93 8.53 18.04 -0.76
C PRO A 93 9.98 17.90 -1.20
N LEU A 94 10.37 18.70 -2.21
CA LEU A 94 11.72 18.69 -2.78
C LEU A 94 12.77 19.06 -1.74
N GLU A 95 12.43 19.94 -0.80
CA GLU A 95 13.31 20.41 0.28
C GLU A 95 13.82 19.26 1.16
N LEU A 96 13.01 18.20 1.34
CA LEU A 96 13.44 17.01 2.08
C LEU A 96 14.55 16.23 1.36
N LEU A 97 14.59 16.32 0.03
CA LEU A 97 15.56 15.62 -0.81
C LEU A 97 16.85 16.41 -1.01
N ILE A 98 16.76 17.70 -1.29
CA ILE A 98 17.93 18.52 -1.69
C ILE A 98 18.14 19.80 -0.88
N GLY A 99 17.40 19.99 0.22
CA GLY A 99 17.42 21.23 0.99
C GLY A 99 16.50 22.31 0.42
N ASP A 100 16.33 23.39 1.17
CA ASP A 100 15.54 24.54 0.77
C ASP A 100 16.23 25.36 -0.36
N LYS A 101 15.63 26.48 -0.76
CA LYS A 101 16.16 27.30 -1.86
C LYS A 101 17.54 27.91 -1.53
N GLU A 102 17.81 28.23 -0.27
CA GLU A 102 19.06 28.87 0.17
C GLU A 102 20.18 27.85 0.38
N HIS A 103 19.84 26.60 0.76
CA HIS A 103 20.77 25.54 1.09
C HIS A 103 20.72 24.38 0.08
N ARG A 104 20.27 24.64 -1.16
CA ARG A 104 20.08 23.61 -2.18
C ARG A 104 21.35 22.81 -2.43
N MET A 105 21.26 21.49 -2.36
CA MET A 105 22.37 20.50 -2.45
C MET A 105 23.41 20.61 -1.31
N ARG A 106 23.19 21.44 -0.30
CA ARG A 106 24.00 21.51 0.93
C ARG A 106 23.27 20.87 2.13
N GLU A 107 22.00 20.65 1.97
CA GLU A 107 21.11 19.99 2.95
C GLU A 107 20.23 18.95 2.23
N GLY A 108 19.33 18.31 2.96
CA GLY A 108 18.43 17.28 2.42
C GLY A 108 19.08 15.89 2.36
N LEU A 109 18.27 14.91 1.99
CA LEU A 109 18.67 13.50 1.96
C LEU A 109 19.85 13.24 1.00
N CYS A 110 19.85 13.84 -0.20
CA CYS A 110 20.90 13.65 -1.19
C CYS A 110 22.27 14.14 -0.70
N HIS A 111 22.30 15.23 0.05
CA HIS A 111 23.54 15.73 0.67
C HIS A 111 23.98 14.79 1.78
N ARG A 112 23.07 14.47 2.73
CA ARG A 112 23.42 13.64 3.90
C ARG A 112 23.89 12.26 3.52
N ILE A 113 23.27 11.58 2.52
CA ILE A 113 23.73 10.26 2.09
C ILE A 113 25.11 10.31 1.42
N GLY A 114 25.47 11.45 0.83
CA GLY A 114 26.79 11.69 0.24
C GLY A 114 27.93 11.85 1.24
N MET A 115 27.61 12.12 2.50
CA MET A 115 28.61 12.29 3.55
C MET A 115 29.19 10.95 4.00
N LYS A 116 30.42 10.95 4.49
CA LYS A 116 31.02 9.74 5.08
C LYS A 116 30.20 9.29 6.30
N PRO A 117 30.05 7.96 6.52
CA PRO A 117 29.41 7.46 7.72
C PRO A 117 30.12 7.93 8.99
N LEU A 118 29.38 8.54 9.91
CA LEU A 118 29.94 9.05 11.17
C LEU A 118 30.37 7.92 12.11
N MET A 119 29.64 6.81 12.12
CA MET A 119 29.96 5.65 12.96
C MET A 119 30.77 4.57 12.23
N GLY A 120 31.30 4.84 11.03
CA GLY A 120 32.25 4.00 10.33
C GLY A 120 31.72 2.71 9.69
N GLY A 121 30.40 2.59 9.55
CA GLY A 121 29.73 1.47 8.87
C GLY A 121 29.22 1.84 7.50
N ARG A 122 27.93 1.59 7.31
CA ARG A 122 27.16 2.02 6.15
C ARG A 122 26.37 3.30 6.46
N LYS A 123 25.93 3.97 5.41
CA LYS A 123 24.94 5.02 5.48
C LYS A 123 23.67 4.55 4.79
N VAL A 124 22.51 4.69 5.45
CA VAL A 124 21.25 4.19 4.93
C VAL A 124 20.27 5.35 4.82
N ALA A 125 19.63 5.48 3.67
CA ALA A 125 18.55 6.42 3.46
C ALA A 125 17.28 5.68 3.02
N ILE A 126 16.13 6.07 3.59
CA ILE A 126 14.82 5.48 3.28
C ILE A 126 13.88 6.59 2.84
N ILE A 127 13.28 6.43 1.67
CA ILE A 127 12.18 7.26 1.18
C ILE A 127 10.91 6.41 1.29
N GLU A 128 10.06 6.70 2.29
CA GLU A 128 8.91 5.85 2.63
C GLU A 128 7.75 5.96 1.64
N ASP A 129 7.57 7.13 1.05
CA ASP A 129 6.45 7.46 0.17
C ASP A 129 6.91 7.74 -1.26
N ALA A 130 7.70 6.83 -1.85
CA ALA A 130 8.28 7.03 -3.16
C ALA A 130 7.24 7.21 -4.29
N ASP A 131 6.02 6.69 -4.12
CA ASP A 131 4.92 6.88 -5.07
C ASP A 131 4.45 8.35 -5.19
N PHE A 132 4.83 9.18 -4.24
CA PHE A 132 4.50 10.61 -4.20
C PHE A 132 5.68 11.50 -4.61
N LEU A 133 6.71 10.93 -5.21
CA LEU A 133 7.75 11.69 -5.89
C LEU A 133 7.17 12.31 -7.16
N ASN A 134 7.20 13.64 -7.25
CA ASN A 134 6.94 14.33 -8.52
C ASN A 134 8.17 14.24 -9.44
N ALA A 135 8.05 14.72 -10.69
CA ALA A 135 9.14 14.66 -11.66
C ALA A 135 10.41 15.36 -11.17
N GLU A 136 10.28 16.50 -10.48
CA GLU A 136 11.42 17.27 -9.97
C GLU A 136 12.12 16.52 -8.82
N GLY A 137 11.35 15.97 -7.86
CA GLY A 137 11.88 15.15 -6.78
C GLY A 137 12.58 13.88 -7.28
N ALA A 138 11.98 13.18 -8.26
CA ALA A 138 12.60 12.03 -8.88
C ALA A 138 13.91 12.38 -9.60
N ASN A 139 13.92 13.48 -10.36
CA ASN A 139 15.13 13.94 -11.07
C ASN A 139 16.24 14.33 -10.11
N SER A 140 15.92 14.90 -8.94
CA SER A 140 16.92 15.27 -7.93
C SER A 140 17.68 14.05 -7.36
N LEU A 141 17.07 12.87 -7.40
CA LEU A 141 17.68 11.63 -6.93
C LEU A 141 18.58 10.96 -7.98
N LEU A 142 18.44 11.30 -9.27
CA LEU A 142 19.12 10.57 -10.35
C LEU A 142 20.64 10.52 -10.17
N LYS A 143 21.27 11.63 -9.82
CA LYS A 143 22.72 11.66 -9.59
C LYS A 143 23.14 10.72 -8.47
N THR A 144 22.39 10.69 -7.36
CA THR A 144 22.67 9.77 -6.23
C THR A 144 22.45 8.30 -6.60
N LEU A 145 21.50 8.03 -7.50
CA LEU A 145 21.20 6.68 -7.99
C LEU A 145 22.21 6.19 -9.04
N GLU A 146 22.77 7.08 -9.85
CA GLU A 146 23.77 6.78 -10.87
C GLU A 146 25.15 6.58 -10.27
N GLU A 147 25.53 7.45 -9.34
CA GLU A 147 26.82 7.44 -8.65
C GLU A 147 26.63 7.35 -7.14
N PRO A 148 26.16 6.18 -6.64
CA PRO A 148 25.89 6.03 -5.23
C PRO A 148 27.15 6.17 -4.41
N PRO A 149 27.11 6.95 -3.30
CA PRO A 149 28.29 7.11 -2.44
C PRO A 149 28.75 5.74 -1.89
N PRO A 150 30.07 5.54 -1.70
CA PRO A 150 30.59 4.29 -1.17
C PRO A 150 29.94 3.91 0.16
N ARG A 151 29.57 2.64 0.30
CA ARG A 151 28.91 2.09 1.50
C ARG A 151 27.54 2.74 1.83
N SER A 152 26.91 3.43 0.88
CA SER A 152 25.55 3.89 1.04
C SER A 152 24.53 2.85 0.57
N VAL A 153 23.33 2.90 1.17
CA VAL A 153 22.15 2.13 0.73
C VAL A 153 20.96 3.06 0.72
N LEU A 154 20.34 3.21 -0.45
CA LEU A 154 19.11 3.97 -0.62
C LEU A 154 17.93 3.03 -0.87
N ILE A 155 16.88 3.15 -0.07
CA ILE A 155 15.68 2.32 -0.16
C ILE A 155 14.48 3.23 -0.47
N LEU A 156 13.86 3.02 -1.62
CA LEU A 156 12.60 3.64 -1.99
C LEU A 156 11.46 2.66 -1.69
N VAL A 157 10.46 3.08 -0.94
CA VAL A 157 9.30 2.26 -0.59
C VAL A 157 8.09 2.77 -1.34
N GLY A 158 7.54 1.94 -2.24
CA GLY A 158 6.38 2.27 -3.06
C GLY A 158 5.38 1.11 -3.13
N THR A 159 4.24 1.34 -3.78
CA THR A 159 3.18 0.33 -3.94
C THR A 159 3.34 -0.47 -5.23
N SER A 160 3.77 0.19 -6.31
CA SER A 160 3.94 -0.45 -7.62
C SER A 160 5.16 0.10 -8.36
N PRO A 161 5.89 -0.76 -9.10
CA PRO A 161 6.96 -0.28 -9.97
C PRO A 161 6.46 0.69 -11.05
N THR A 162 5.21 0.56 -11.49
CA THR A 162 4.62 1.42 -12.53
C THR A 162 4.33 2.83 -12.07
N ARG A 163 4.26 3.07 -10.76
CA ARG A 163 4.14 4.41 -10.17
C ARG A 163 5.46 5.17 -10.13
N GLN A 164 6.57 4.49 -10.38
CA GLN A 164 7.89 5.12 -10.40
C GLN A 164 8.29 5.48 -11.85
N LEU A 165 8.98 6.61 -11.99
CA LEU A 165 9.53 6.99 -13.29
C LEU A 165 10.47 5.91 -13.83
N PRO A 166 10.49 5.66 -15.15
CA PRO A 166 11.40 4.68 -15.76
C PRO A 166 12.88 4.91 -15.39
N THR A 167 13.26 6.19 -15.23
CA THR A 167 14.62 6.60 -14.85
C THR A 167 15.02 6.15 -13.42
N ILE A 168 14.09 6.15 -12.48
CA ILE A 168 14.28 5.60 -11.13
C ILE A 168 14.35 4.07 -11.18
N ARG A 169 13.38 3.46 -11.89
CA ARG A 169 13.27 1.99 -11.96
C ARG A 169 14.51 1.32 -12.57
N SER A 170 15.11 1.95 -13.58
CA SER A 170 16.31 1.40 -14.27
C SER A 170 17.56 1.41 -13.39
N ARG A 171 17.57 2.20 -12.30
CA ARG A 171 18.72 2.39 -11.40
C ARG A 171 18.55 1.73 -10.02
N CYS A 172 17.36 1.21 -9.73
CA CYS A 172 17.06 0.54 -8.47
C CYS A 172 16.91 -0.97 -8.68
N GLN A 173 17.48 -1.77 -7.79
CA GLN A 173 17.15 -3.19 -7.71
C GLN A 173 15.71 -3.31 -7.18
N LEU A 174 14.82 -3.89 -7.99
CA LEU A 174 13.44 -4.11 -7.60
C LEU A 174 13.32 -5.29 -6.63
N ILE A 175 12.77 -5.04 -5.46
CA ILE A 175 12.38 -6.06 -4.47
C ILE A 175 10.85 -6.10 -4.39
N ARG A 176 10.28 -7.23 -4.73
CA ARG A 176 8.82 -7.42 -4.71
C ARG A 176 8.37 -8.02 -3.39
N PHE A 177 7.50 -7.31 -2.69
CA PHE A 177 6.82 -7.79 -1.49
C PHE A 177 5.44 -8.32 -1.89
N ARG A 178 5.15 -9.54 -1.48
CA ARG A 178 3.85 -10.17 -1.72
C ARG A 178 2.88 -9.88 -0.57
N PRO A 179 1.56 -9.90 -0.82
CA PRO A 179 0.58 -9.91 0.26
C PRO A 179 0.88 -11.02 1.26
N LEU A 180 0.65 -10.76 2.54
CA LEU A 180 0.83 -11.76 3.59
C LEU A 180 -0.31 -12.78 3.55
N ALA A 181 -0.05 -14.02 3.97
CA ALA A 181 -1.11 -14.99 4.22
C ALA A 181 -2.04 -14.48 5.33
N ALA A 182 -3.35 -14.79 5.24
CA ALA A 182 -4.33 -14.32 6.21
C ALA A 182 -3.96 -14.73 7.65
N ASP A 183 -3.49 -15.96 7.86
CA ASP A 183 -3.07 -16.44 9.17
C ASP A 183 -1.90 -15.63 9.76
N LEU A 184 -0.98 -15.18 8.91
CA LEU A 184 0.12 -14.32 9.34
C LEU A 184 -0.38 -12.92 9.70
N VAL A 185 -1.33 -12.37 8.94
CA VAL A 185 -1.96 -11.08 9.27
C VAL A 185 -2.67 -11.18 10.62
N ALA A 186 -3.47 -12.23 10.86
CA ALA A 186 -4.14 -12.46 12.13
C ALA A 186 -3.14 -12.58 13.29
N THR A 187 -2.07 -13.35 13.09
CA THR A 187 -0.98 -13.48 14.07
C THR A 187 -0.36 -12.12 14.41
N ILE A 188 -0.10 -11.28 13.40
CA ILE A 188 0.46 -9.93 13.62
C ILE A 188 -0.51 -9.05 14.40
N LEU A 189 -1.79 -9.07 14.05
CA LEU A 189 -2.82 -8.28 14.72
C LEU A 189 -2.91 -8.59 16.22
N VAL A 190 -2.90 -9.87 16.58
CA VAL A 190 -2.93 -10.31 17.97
C VAL A 190 -1.60 -10.03 18.69
N ALA A 191 -0.47 -10.40 18.07
CA ALA A 191 0.85 -10.26 18.69
C ALA A 191 1.25 -8.79 18.96
N GLN A 192 0.73 -7.86 18.17
CA GLN A 192 0.95 -6.42 18.38
C GLN A 192 -0.12 -5.77 19.27
N GLY A 193 -1.08 -6.54 19.79
CA GLY A 193 -2.17 -6.03 20.63
C GLY A 193 -3.14 -5.10 19.89
N LEU A 194 -3.18 -5.18 18.56
CA LEU A 194 -4.04 -4.34 17.71
C LEU A 194 -5.49 -4.84 17.68
N VAL A 195 -5.68 -6.15 17.86
CA VAL A 195 -6.97 -6.82 18.00
C VAL A 195 -6.84 -7.83 19.14
N ALA A 196 -7.74 -7.78 20.10
CA ALA A 196 -7.67 -8.62 21.30
C ALA A 196 -8.22 -10.04 21.05
N ASP A 197 -9.29 -10.15 20.25
CA ASP A 197 -9.94 -11.43 19.96
C ASP A 197 -9.30 -12.11 18.73
N PRO A 198 -8.73 -13.32 18.89
CA PRO A 198 -8.16 -14.06 17.76
C PRO A 198 -9.17 -14.40 16.67
N ALA A 199 -10.45 -14.65 16.99
CA ALA A 199 -11.47 -14.94 15.99
C ALA A 199 -11.78 -13.69 15.15
N GLU A 200 -11.85 -12.53 15.78
CA GLU A 200 -11.99 -11.25 15.09
C GLU A 200 -10.76 -10.95 14.22
N ALA A 201 -9.55 -11.15 14.76
CA ALA A 201 -8.31 -10.95 13.99
C ALA A 201 -8.29 -11.83 12.74
N GLN A 202 -8.73 -13.08 12.84
CA GLN A 202 -8.82 -13.99 11.69
C GLN A 202 -9.85 -13.51 10.67
N ARG A 203 -11.01 -13.04 11.10
CA ARG A 203 -12.05 -12.47 10.23
C ARG A 203 -11.52 -11.26 9.48
N LEU A 204 -10.93 -10.29 10.18
CA LEU A 204 -10.35 -9.09 9.59
C LEU A 204 -9.22 -9.40 8.61
N ALA A 205 -8.38 -10.39 8.94
CA ALA A 205 -7.26 -10.80 8.10
C ALA A 205 -7.71 -11.40 6.76
N ARG A 206 -8.78 -12.20 6.73
CA ARG A 206 -9.36 -12.76 5.49
C ARG A 206 -9.75 -11.65 4.51
N HIS A 207 -10.37 -10.59 4.98
CA HIS A 207 -10.80 -9.45 4.16
C HIS A 207 -9.71 -8.40 3.94
N GLY A 208 -8.61 -8.47 4.69
CA GLY A 208 -7.48 -7.54 4.59
C GLY A 208 -6.65 -7.67 3.32
N GLY A 209 -6.86 -8.72 2.50
CA GLY A 209 -6.10 -8.94 1.27
C GLY A 209 -4.58 -9.04 1.50
N GLY A 210 -4.16 -9.60 2.64
CA GLY A 210 -2.76 -9.73 3.03
C GLY A 210 -2.12 -8.45 3.56
N SER A 211 -2.91 -7.41 3.85
CA SER A 211 -2.46 -6.13 4.42
C SER A 211 -2.93 -5.99 5.86
N VAL A 212 -2.00 -5.84 6.80
CA VAL A 212 -2.29 -5.54 8.21
C VAL A 212 -3.03 -4.23 8.36
N ARG A 213 -2.64 -3.21 7.59
CA ARG A 213 -3.29 -1.89 7.61
C ARG A 213 -4.75 -1.99 7.17
N ARG A 214 -5.00 -2.65 6.03
CA ARG A 214 -6.37 -2.83 5.51
C ARG A 214 -7.22 -3.66 6.49
N ALA A 215 -6.66 -4.70 7.11
CA ALA A 215 -7.36 -5.47 8.13
C ALA A 215 -7.77 -4.61 9.32
N LEU A 216 -6.87 -3.73 9.81
CA LEU A 216 -7.18 -2.77 10.88
C LEU A 216 -8.23 -1.74 10.47
N ASP A 217 -8.14 -1.24 9.24
CA ASP A 217 -9.13 -0.30 8.73
C ASP A 217 -10.54 -0.94 8.68
N LEU A 218 -10.62 -2.26 8.53
CA LEU A 218 -11.86 -3.05 8.57
C LEU A 218 -12.36 -3.35 9.99
N ALA A 219 -11.64 -2.99 11.04
CA ALA A 219 -12.10 -3.17 12.42
C ALA A 219 -13.23 -2.19 12.83
N ASP A 220 -13.53 -1.16 12.02
CA ASP A 220 -14.65 -0.25 12.24
C ASP A 220 -15.98 -0.97 11.95
N PRO A 221 -16.86 -1.21 12.96
CA PRO A 221 -18.16 -1.89 12.75
C PRO A 221 -19.04 -1.16 11.71
N ALA A 222 -19.00 0.17 11.68
CA ALA A 222 -19.78 0.97 10.75
C ALA A 222 -19.45 0.65 9.27
N LEU A 223 -18.20 0.24 9.00
CA LEU A 223 -17.80 -0.21 7.66
C LEU A 223 -18.49 -1.52 7.26
N TRP A 224 -18.64 -2.45 8.20
CA TRP A 224 -19.32 -3.73 7.94
C TRP A 224 -20.82 -3.54 7.72
N GLU A 225 -21.45 -2.70 8.51
CA GLU A 225 -22.84 -2.33 8.32
C GLU A 225 -23.06 -1.67 6.96
N PHE A 226 -22.21 -0.71 6.62
CA PHE A 226 -22.30 -0.02 5.33
C PHE A 226 -22.00 -0.94 4.15
N ARG A 227 -21.05 -1.89 4.28
CA ARG A 227 -20.79 -2.91 3.27
C ARG A 227 -22.07 -3.67 2.92
N ASN A 228 -22.83 -4.08 3.92
CA ASN A 228 -24.09 -4.80 3.69
C ASN A 228 -25.09 -3.93 2.91
N VAL A 229 -25.26 -2.66 3.29
CA VAL A 229 -26.08 -1.70 2.55
C VAL A 229 -25.60 -1.54 1.11
N LEU A 230 -24.30 -1.43 0.90
CA LEU A 230 -23.69 -1.32 -0.44
C LEU A 230 -24.02 -2.57 -1.28
N TYR A 231 -23.81 -3.78 -0.73
CA TYR A 231 -24.05 -5.03 -1.45
C TYR A 231 -25.51 -5.28 -1.76
N GLU A 232 -26.43 -4.87 -0.88
CA GLU A 232 -27.87 -4.88 -1.16
C GLU A 232 -28.23 -4.04 -2.40
N ARG A 233 -27.51 -2.96 -2.64
CA ARG A 233 -27.73 -2.10 -3.82
C ARG A 233 -27.01 -2.63 -5.06
N LEU A 234 -25.79 -3.17 -4.90
CA LEU A 234 -25.02 -3.68 -6.02
C LEU A 234 -25.53 -5.01 -6.58
N GLN A 235 -26.28 -5.80 -5.79
CA GLN A 235 -26.91 -7.04 -6.28
C GLN A 235 -28.14 -6.76 -7.16
N GLU A 236 -28.70 -5.54 -7.16
CA GLU A 236 -29.82 -5.17 -8.03
C GLU A 236 -29.36 -5.17 -9.51
N PRO A 237 -30.23 -5.56 -10.47
CA PRO A 237 -29.89 -5.60 -11.90
C PRO A 237 -29.46 -4.26 -12.47
N LEU A 238 -29.92 -3.17 -11.84
CA LEU A 238 -29.64 -1.78 -12.22
C LEU A 238 -29.13 -0.99 -11.01
N VAL A 239 -27.95 -0.42 -11.13
CA VAL A 239 -27.38 0.46 -10.11
C VAL A 239 -28.13 1.81 -10.11
N GLN A 240 -28.77 2.13 -8.99
CA GLN A 240 -29.46 3.41 -8.81
C GLN A 240 -28.46 4.48 -8.33
N SER A 241 -27.69 5.08 -9.27
CA SER A 241 -26.56 5.95 -8.97
C SER A 241 -26.88 7.08 -7.99
N VAL A 242 -27.98 7.81 -8.18
CA VAL A 242 -28.35 8.96 -7.34
C VAL A 242 -28.59 8.57 -5.88
N ARG A 243 -29.35 7.49 -5.64
CA ARG A 243 -29.64 7.02 -4.27
C ARG A 243 -28.40 6.46 -3.59
N LEU A 244 -27.60 5.70 -4.34
CA LEU A 244 -26.37 5.13 -3.80
C LEU A 244 -25.32 6.21 -3.56
N ALA A 245 -25.22 7.23 -4.42
CA ALA A 245 -24.33 8.37 -4.22
C ALA A 245 -24.66 9.14 -2.94
N ALA A 246 -25.93 9.39 -2.67
CA ALA A 246 -26.36 10.03 -1.43
C ALA A 246 -25.98 9.21 -0.18
N ALA A 247 -26.16 7.88 -0.22
CA ALA A 247 -25.79 6.99 0.89
C ALA A 247 -24.27 6.95 1.10
N VAL A 248 -23.48 6.82 0.03
CA VAL A 248 -22.00 6.82 0.09
C VAL A 248 -21.49 8.17 0.58
N ALA A 249 -22.00 9.29 0.08
CA ALA A 249 -21.61 10.63 0.50
C ALA A 249 -21.86 10.84 2.00
N GLY A 250 -23.06 10.50 2.50
CA GLY A 250 -23.39 10.61 3.92
C GLY A 250 -22.48 9.77 4.80
N PHE A 251 -22.17 8.53 4.39
CA PHE A 251 -21.25 7.65 5.12
C PHE A 251 -19.80 8.19 5.11
N VAL A 252 -19.34 8.74 3.98
CA VAL A 252 -18.02 9.35 3.86
C VAL A 252 -17.90 10.63 4.70
N GLU A 253 -18.94 11.47 4.72
CA GLU A 253 -18.97 12.69 5.55
C GLU A 253 -18.95 12.39 7.05
N ALA A 254 -19.56 11.30 7.49
CA ALA A 254 -19.55 10.83 8.87
C ALA A 254 -18.14 10.47 9.37
N ALA A 255 -17.14 10.33 8.48
CA ALA A 255 -15.71 10.15 8.86
C ALA A 255 -15.08 11.39 9.50
N GLY A 256 -15.77 12.53 9.51
CA GLY A 256 -15.31 13.80 10.09
C GLY A 256 -14.95 14.86 9.06
N LYS A 257 -14.37 15.98 9.55
CA LYS A 257 -14.08 17.15 8.71
C LYS A 257 -12.79 17.01 7.87
N GLU A 258 -11.89 16.12 8.26
CA GLU A 258 -10.60 15.96 7.59
C GLU A 258 -10.73 15.27 6.23
N ALA A 259 -10.19 15.90 5.18
CA ALA A 259 -10.22 15.34 3.83
C ALA A 259 -9.50 13.99 3.71
N SER A 260 -8.45 13.77 4.51
CA SER A 260 -7.72 12.51 4.60
C SER A 260 -8.58 11.36 5.12
N ALA A 261 -9.37 11.60 6.18
CA ALA A 261 -10.27 10.63 6.77
C ALA A 261 -11.42 10.27 5.80
N ARG A 262 -12.01 11.29 5.14
CA ARG A 262 -13.05 11.09 4.13
C ARG A 262 -12.55 10.30 2.93
N ARG A 263 -11.36 10.61 2.40
CA ARG A 263 -10.76 9.84 1.30
C ARG A 263 -10.47 8.40 1.69
N ARG A 264 -9.98 8.16 2.91
CA ARG A 264 -9.73 6.80 3.42
C ARG A 264 -11.04 6.01 3.46
N ARG A 265 -12.11 6.58 4.00
CA ARG A 265 -13.43 5.92 4.07
C ARG A 265 -14.01 5.66 2.69
N LEU A 266 -13.93 6.62 1.77
CA LEU A 266 -14.36 6.44 0.38
C LEU A 266 -13.56 5.31 -0.29
N ARG A 267 -12.24 5.27 -0.09
CA ARG A 267 -11.40 4.20 -0.62
C ARG A 267 -11.86 2.80 -0.15
N GLN A 268 -12.26 2.68 1.11
CA GLN A 268 -12.78 1.41 1.66
C GLN A 268 -14.11 1.01 1.00
N VAL A 269 -15.01 1.95 0.83
CA VAL A 269 -16.31 1.71 0.15
C VAL A 269 -16.10 1.27 -1.30
N VAL A 270 -15.25 1.98 -2.05
CA VAL A 270 -14.94 1.61 -3.44
C VAL A 270 -14.23 0.25 -3.51
N ALA A 271 -13.36 -0.07 -2.55
CA ALA A 271 -12.70 -1.38 -2.48
C ALA A 271 -13.71 -2.51 -2.23
N PHE A 272 -14.72 -2.32 -1.39
CA PHE A 272 -15.80 -3.30 -1.22
C PHE A 272 -16.57 -3.53 -2.53
N ALA A 273 -16.87 -2.49 -3.28
CA ALA A 273 -17.53 -2.64 -4.57
C ALA A 273 -16.62 -3.36 -5.60
N ALA A 274 -15.32 -3.08 -5.60
CA ALA A 274 -14.35 -3.80 -6.43
C ALA A 274 -14.32 -5.30 -6.09
N ASP A 275 -14.26 -5.62 -4.79
CA ASP A 275 -14.29 -7.00 -4.30
C ASP A 275 -15.60 -7.70 -4.73
N PHE A 276 -16.76 -7.02 -4.58
CA PHE A 276 -18.06 -7.54 -5.02
C PHE A 276 -18.06 -7.89 -6.51
N TYR A 277 -17.66 -6.98 -7.38
CA TYR A 277 -17.65 -7.25 -8.82
C TYR A 277 -16.60 -8.28 -9.23
N GLN A 278 -15.46 -8.38 -8.55
CA GLN A 278 -14.49 -9.45 -8.77
C GLN A 278 -15.07 -10.83 -8.46
N HIS A 279 -15.81 -10.98 -7.35
CA HIS A 279 -16.49 -12.22 -7.00
C HIS A 279 -17.61 -12.54 -8.00
N LEU A 280 -18.37 -11.52 -8.42
CA LEU A 280 -19.39 -11.68 -9.45
C LEU A 280 -18.80 -12.16 -10.78
N VAL A 281 -17.68 -11.58 -11.22
CA VAL A 281 -16.95 -12.04 -12.44
C VAL A 281 -16.55 -13.51 -12.32
N ARG A 282 -15.97 -13.91 -11.17
CA ARG A 282 -15.58 -15.32 -10.95
C ARG A 282 -16.78 -16.24 -10.98
N ARG A 283 -17.88 -15.87 -10.35
CA ARG A 283 -19.12 -16.64 -10.31
C ARG A 283 -19.71 -16.81 -11.71
N LEU A 284 -19.81 -15.73 -12.48
CA LEU A 284 -20.30 -15.75 -13.87
C LEU A 284 -19.37 -16.53 -14.82
N ALA A 285 -18.08 -16.60 -14.52
CA ALA A 285 -17.10 -17.42 -15.23
C ALA A 285 -17.10 -18.89 -14.80
N GLY A 286 -17.97 -19.31 -13.88
CA GLY A 286 -18.09 -20.71 -13.43
C GLY A 286 -17.03 -21.13 -12.39
N VAL A 287 -16.31 -20.19 -11.78
CA VAL A 287 -15.35 -20.49 -10.71
C VAL A 287 -16.11 -20.73 -9.40
N ALA A 288 -15.85 -21.87 -8.76
CA ALA A 288 -16.48 -22.19 -7.48
C ALA A 288 -16.08 -21.17 -6.39
N PRO A 289 -17.01 -20.77 -5.48
CA PRO A 289 -16.68 -19.93 -4.34
C PRO A 289 -15.70 -20.65 -3.40
N ALA A 290 -14.90 -19.89 -2.65
CA ALA A 290 -14.09 -20.45 -1.58
C ALA A 290 -15.01 -20.96 -0.45
N GLU A 291 -14.59 -21.99 0.30
CA GLU A 291 -15.41 -22.66 1.34
C GLU A 291 -15.92 -21.72 2.45
N ASP A 292 -15.27 -20.56 2.68
CA ASP A 292 -15.59 -19.56 3.70
C ASP A 292 -15.92 -18.19 3.09
N ASP A 293 -16.68 -18.14 2.01
CA ASP A 293 -16.95 -16.89 1.28
C ASP A 293 -18.15 -16.14 1.89
N ASP A 294 -17.90 -15.15 2.74
CA ASP A 294 -18.91 -14.22 3.27
C ASP A 294 -19.69 -13.47 2.17
N PHE A 295 -19.22 -13.51 0.93
CA PHE A 295 -19.87 -12.90 -0.23
C PHE A 295 -20.92 -13.81 -0.88
N GLY A 296 -20.87 -15.11 -0.61
CA GLY A 296 -21.67 -16.13 -1.31
C GLY A 296 -23.15 -15.74 -1.49
N PRO A 297 -23.91 -15.43 -0.43
CA PRO A 297 -25.33 -15.11 -0.55
C PRO A 297 -25.62 -13.89 -1.42
N TRP A 298 -24.74 -12.87 -1.40
CA TRP A 298 -24.89 -11.65 -2.18
C TRP A 298 -24.57 -11.89 -3.66
N ILE A 299 -23.48 -12.62 -3.89
CA ILE A 299 -23.01 -12.94 -5.25
C ILE A 299 -23.95 -13.91 -5.96
N ASP A 300 -24.52 -14.88 -5.25
CA ASP A 300 -25.49 -15.81 -5.83
C ASP A 300 -26.75 -15.06 -6.29
N ARG A 301 -27.28 -14.16 -5.47
CA ARG A 301 -28.41 -13.31 -5.86
C ARG A 301 -28.08 -12.39 -7.03
N ALA A 302 -26.90 -11.72 -6.95
CA ALA A 302 -26.44 -10.87 -8.03
C ALA A 302 -26.28 -11.66 -9.34
N SER A 303 -25.64 -12.83 -9.32
CA SER A 303 -25.42 -13.64 -10.53
C SER A 303 -26.72 -14.15 -11.15
N ALA A 304 -27.71 -14.50 -10.33
CA ALA A 304 -29.04 -14.92 -10.79
C ALA A 304 -29.83 -13.78 -11.43
N ALA A 305 -29.68 -12.55 -10.91
CA ALA A 305 -30.35 -11.36 -11.40
C ALA A 305 -29.57 -10.62 -12.49
N TRP A 306 -28.30 -10.99 -12.75
CA TRP A 306 -27.42 -10.26 -13.66
C TRP A 306 -27.87 -10.38 -15.11
N PRO A 307 -28.32 -9.27 -15.75
CA PRO A 307 -28.92 -9.35 -17.08
C PRO A 307 -27.90 -9.33 -18.22
N LYS A 308 -26.61 -9.31 -17.92
CA LYS A 308 -25.52 -9.09 -18.87
C LYS A 308 -24.47 -10.19 -18.80
N ASP A 309 -23.53 -10.13 -19.71
CA ASP A 309 -22.39 -11.06 -19.73
C ASP A 309 -21.33 -10.73 -18.65
N VAL A 310 -20.36 -11.61 -18.51
CA VAL A 310 -19.23 -11.45 -17.59
C VAL A 310 -18.40 -10.20 -17.89
N ARG A 311 -18.39 -9.71 -19.13
CA ARG A 311 -17.63 -8.52 -19.53
C ARG A 311 -18.19 -7.26 -18.88
N ALA A 312 -19.51 -7.15 -18.76
CA ALA A 312 -20.15 -6.04 -18.07
C ALA A 312 -19.77 -6.01 -16.57
N ALA A 313 -19.73 -7.17 -15.91
CA ALA A 313 -19.28 -7.27 -14.53
C ALA A 313 -17.77 -6.89 -14.40
N ALA A 314 -16.93 -7.31 -15.34
CA ALA A 314 -15.52 -6.92 -15.39
C ALA A 314 -15.35 -5.41 -15.61
N ALA A 315 -16.15 -4.81 -16.50
CA ALA A 315 -16.15 -3.36 -16.69
C ALA A 315 -16.54 -2.60 -15.42
N CYS A 316 -17.52 -3.10 -14.64
CA CYS A 316 -17.84 -2.52 -13.33
C CYS A 316 -16.65 -2.60 -12.36
N ALA A 317 -15.93 -3.73 -12.32
CA ALA A 317 -14.71 -3.86 -11.52
C ALA A 317 -13.64 -2.84 -11.95
N GLU A 318 -13.43 -2.66 -13.26
CA GLU A 318 -12.50 -1.67 -13.80
C GLU A 318 -12.87 -0.24 -13.37
N ARG A 319 -14.15 0.13 -13.41
CA ARG A 319 -14.60 1.46 -12.92
C ARG A 319 -14.32 1.66 -11.44
N CYS A 320 -14.41 0.61 -10.63
CA CYS A 320 -14.00 0.68 -9.23
C CYS A 320 -12.48 0.91 -9.10
N LEU A 321 -11.66 0.26 -9.92
CA LEU A 321 -10.21 0.48 -9.90
C LEU A 321 -9.82 1.90 -10.34
N ASP A 322 -10.49 2.46 -11.36
CA ASP A 322 -10.30 3.84 -11.78
C ASP A 322 -10.66 4.83 -10.66
N ALA A 323 -11.77 4.59 -9.96
CA ALA A 323 -12.17 5.41 -8.82
C ALA A 323 -11.13 5.36 -7.68
N LEU A 324 -10.55 4.17 -7.38
CA LEU A 324 -9.45 4.04 -6.42
C LEU A 324 -8.23 4.87 -6.85
N GLU A 325 -7.89 4.85 -8.14
CA GLU A 325 -6.77 5.65 -8.66
C GLU A 325 -7.04 7.16 -8.52
N HIS A 326 -8.27 7.62 -8.81
CA HIS A 326 -8.66 9.02 -8.62
C HIS A 326 -8.56 9.46 -7.15
N ILE A 327 -9.00 8.60 -6.20
CA ILE A 327 -8.87 8.86 -4.76
C ILE A 327 -7.38 8.98 -4.37
N ASP A 328 -6.52 8.09 -4.89
CA ASP A 328 -5.08 8.10 -4.62
C ASP A 328 -4.39 9.35 -5.19
N ARG A 329 -4.94 9.93 -6.26
CA ARG A 329 -4.51 11.22 -6.84
C ARG A 329 -5.11 12.44 -6.16
N ASN A 330 -5.76 12.27 -5.00
CA ASN A 330 -6.41 13.32 -4.21
C ASN A 330 -7.56 14.04 -4.92
N ALA A 331 -8.28 13.38 -5.83
CA ALA A 331 -9.47 13.93 -6.44
C ALA A 331 -10.55 14.27 -5.37
N ASN A 332 -11.46 15.17 -5.71
CA ASN A 332 -12.55 15.57 -4.83
C ASN A 332 -13.48 14.38 -4.55
N PRO A 333 -13.72 13.98 -3.30
CA PRO A 333 -14.54 12.82 -2.97
C PRO A 333 -15.95 12.85 -3.55
N ALA A 334 -16.63 14.00 -3.54
CA ALA A 334 -17.99 14.13 -4.07
C ALA A 334 -18.02 13.85 -5.59
N THR A 335 -17.09 14.45 -6.35
CA THR A 335 -16.99 14.22 -7.79
C THR A 335 -16.63 12.76 -8.11
N VAL A 336 -15.75 12.12 -7.31
CA VAL A 336 -15.43 10.70 -7.50
C VAL A 336 -16.64 9.83 -7.25
N ILE A 337 -17.43 10.08 -6.19
CA ILE A 337 -18.64 9.31 -5.87
C ILE A 337 -19.63 9.38 -7.04
N GLU A 338 -19.94 10.57 -7.51
CA GLU A 338 -20.89 10.77 -8.60
C GLU A 338 -20.43 10.10 -9.89
N SER A 339 -19.21 10.42 -10.35
CA SER A 339 -18.69 9.88 -11.62
C SER A 339 -18.53 8.36 -11.60
N TRP A 340 -18.11 7.77 -10.47
CA TRP A 340 -17.98 6.34 -10.30
C TRP A 340 -19.32 5.62 -10.37
N LEU A 341 -20.32 6.10 -9.61
CA LEU A 341 -21.62 5.44 -9.55
C LEU A 341 -22.44 5.65 -10.83
N ASP A 342 -22.30 6.79 -11.50
CA ASP A 342 -22.90 7.01 -12.82
C ASP A 342 -22.27 6.09 -13.88
N ALA A 343 -20.96 5.86 -13.82
CA ALA A 343 -20.32 4.90 -14.70
C ALA A 343 -20.80 3.45 -14.46
N LEU A 344 -21.00 3.03 -13.21
CA LEU A 344 -21.62 1.73 -12.89
C LEU A 344 -23.05 1.64 -13.38
N ALA A 345 -23.85 2.70 -13.18
CA ALA A 345 -25.24 2.76 -13.66
C ALA A 345 -25.30 2.64 -15.19
N ALA A 346 -24.44 3.35 -15.91
CA ALA A 346 -24.37 3.29 -17.38
C ALA A 346 -24.08 1.88 -17.90
N ILE A 347 -23.20 1.12 -17.23
CA ILE A 347 -22.88 -0.26 -17.60
C ILE A 347 -24.07 -1.19 -17.30
N THR A 348 -24.80 -0.96 -16.20
CA THR A 348 -25.91 -1.82 -15.78
C THR A 348 -27.25 -1.47 -16.45
N LEU A 349 -27.37 -0.33 -17.14
CA LEU A 349 -28.56 0.04 -17.90
C LEU A 349 -28.90 -1.05 -18.93
N PRO A 350 -30.20 -1.43 -19.06
CA PRO A 350 -30.63 -2.34 -20.11
C PRO A 350 -30.26 -1.78 -21.49
N VAL A 351 -29.66 -2.60 -22.35
CA VAL A 351 -29.49 -2.22 -23.75
C VAL A 351 -30.88 -2.16 -24.37
N ALA A 352 -31.29 -0.99 -24.85
CA ALA A 352 -32.55 -0.86 -25.58
C ALA A 352 -32.53 -1.89 -26.75
N PRO A 353 -33.61 -2.67 -26.93
CA PRO A 353 -33.67 -3.57 -28.06
C PRO A 353 -33.52 -2.74 -29.34
N ALA A 354 -32.53 -3.16 -30.17
CA ALA A 354 -32.33 -2.53 -31.47
C ALA A 354 -33.67 -2.57 -32.21
N GLN A 355 -34.25 -1.40 -32.50
CA GLN A 355 -35.40 -1.30 -33.38
C GLN A 355 -34.98 -1.93 -34.72
N ARG A 356 -35.59 -3.10 -35.04
CA ARG A 356 -35.48 -3.74 -36.35
C ARG A 356 -36.38 -3.06 -37.35
#